data_634015195447d6c77f7138ccdde88c3f
#
_entry.id   634015195447d6c77f7138ccdde88c3f
#
_cell.length_a   1.000
_cell.length_b   1.000
_cell.length_c   1.000
_cell.angle_alpha   90.00
_cell.angle_beta   90.00
_cell.angle_gamma   90.00
#
_symmetry.space_group_name_H-M   'P 1'
#
loop_
_entity.id
_entity.type
_entity.pdbx_description
1 polymer ?
#
loop_
_entity_poly.entity_id
_entity_poly.type
_entity_poly.pdbx_seq_one_letter_code
_entity_poly.pdbx_strand_id
1 'polypeptide(L)'
;LYLPDDETFASFWPGDNPSLLAAVQNVLRQEHSGYIYLWAREGAGRSHLLHAACAELSARGDAVGYVPLDKRTWFVPEVLEGMEQLALVCIDNIECVAGDELWEMAIFNLYNRILETGNTRLLITGDRPPRQLNLGLPDLASRLDWGQIYKLQPLSDEDKLQALQLRARLRGFELPEDVCRFLLKRLDREMRTLFLTLDQLDHAS
;
A
#
# COMPACT_ATOMS: atom_id res chain seq x y z
N LEU A 1 -4.94 -10.07 10.51
CA LEU A 1 -5.16 -9.99 9.05
C LEU A 1 -4.04 -10.75 8.36
N TYR A 2 -4.39 -11.66 7.45
CA TYR A 2 -3.39 -12.38 6.64
C TYR A 2 -2.92 -11.46 5.53
N LEU A 3 -1.63 -11.14 5.47
CA LEU A 3 -1.02 -10.41 4.38
C LEU A 3 -0.68 -11.42 3.26
N PRO A 4 -0.84 -11.05 1.97
CA PRO A 4 -0.41 -11.91 0.87
C PRO A 4 1.10 -12.15 0.92
N ASP A 5 1.52 -13.42 0.96
CA ASP A 5 2.95 -13.80 1.08
C ASP A 5 3.78 -13.40 -0.15
N ASP A 6 3.12 -13.13 -1.27
CA ASP A 6 3.73 -12.82 -2.55
C ASP A 6 3.78 -11.30 -2.87
N GLU A 7 3.26 -10.44 -1.98
CA GLU A 7 3.32 -8.99 -2.12
C GLU A 7 4.48 -8.40 -1.31
N THR A 8 5.67 -8.45 -1.92
CA THR A 8 6.94 -7.97 -1.37
C THR A 8 7.56 -6.89 -2.26
N PHE A 9 8.61 -6.20 -1.79
CA PHE A 9 9.37 -5.30 -2.66
C PHE A 9 10.06 -6.01 -3.82
N ALA A 10 10.42 -7.29 -3.66
CA ALA A 10 11.01 -8.09 -4.73
C ALA A 10 10.01 -8.39 -5.86
N SER A 11 8.72 -8.48 -5.55
CA SER A 11 7.64 -8.72 -6.52
C SER A 11 7.00 -7.42 -7.05
N PHE A 12 7.39 -6.27 -6.52
CA PHE A 12 6.87 -4.97 -6.97
C PHE A 12 7.67 -4.46 -8.18
N TRP A 13 7.00 -4.33 -9.32
CA TRP A 13 7.59 -3.69 -10.50
C TRP A 13 7.45 -2.17 -10.38
N PRO A 14 8.56 -1.41 -10.34
CA PRO A 14 8.50 0.02 -10.04
C PRO A 14 7.93 0.88 -11.18
N GLY A 15 8.08 0.46 -12.45
CA GLY A 15 7.74 1.32 -13.58
C GLY A 15 8.36 2.71 -13.44
N ASP A 16 7.56 3.75 -13.59
CA ASP A 16 7.98 5.16 -13.44
C ASP A 16 8.02 5.65 -11.97
N ASN A 17 8.10 4.73 -10.99
CA ASN A 17 8.05 5.07 -9.56
C ASN A 17 9.34 4.79 -8.75
N PRO A 18 10.56 4.86 -9.31
CA PRO A 18 11.77 4.49 -8.56
C PRO A 18 12.02 5.41 -7.36
N SER A 19 11.73 6.71 -7.48
CA SER A 19 11.91 7.67 -6.38
C SER A 19 10.93 7.43 -5.24
N LEU A 20 9.69 7.08 -5.54
CA LEU A 20 8.68 6.71 -4.54
C LEU A 20 9.09 5.45 -3.80
N LEU A 21 9.51 4.42 -4.54
CA LEU A 21 9.97 3.16 -3.96
C LEU A 21 11.15 3.38 -3.02
N ALA A 22 12.15 4.16 -3.47
CA ALA A 22 13.30 4.53 -2.65
C ALA A 22 12.89 5.31 -1.39
N ALA A 23 11.92 6.23 -1.48
CA ALA A 23 11.43 6.98 -0.32
C ALA A 23 10.76 6.07 0.71
N VAL A 24 9.89 5.14 0.28
CA VAL A 24 9.27 4.15 1.18
C VAL A 24 10.34 3.31 1.86
N GLN A 25 11.28 2.74 1.11
CA GLN A 25 12.37 1.93 1.68
C GLN A 25 13.26 2.72 2.63
N ASN A 26 13.53 4.01 2.33
CA ASN A 26 14.32 4.87 3.20
C ASN A 26 13.62 5.12 4.54
N VAL A 27 12.31 5.39 4.53
CA VAL A 27 11.52 5.53 5.77
C VAL A 27 11.59 4.27 6.61
N LEU A 28 11.52 3.08 6.00
CA LEU A 28 11.62 1.81 6.73
C LEU A 28 13.00 1.55 7.36
N ARG A 29 14.05 2.19 6.87
CA ARG A 29 15.42 2.08 7.41
C ARG A 29 15.76 3.10 8.50
N GLN A 30 14.95 4.16 8.64
CA GLN A 30 15.17 5.18 9.66
C GLN A 30 14.88 4.62 11.06
N GLU A 31 15.63 5.06 12.04
CA GLU A 31 15.41 4.71 13.46
C GLU A 31 14.26 5.53 14.10
N HIS A 32 13.82 6.60 13.44
CA HIS A 32 12.81 7.53 13.95
C HIS A 32 11.53 7.46 13.13
N SER A 33 10.48 8.07 13.65
CA SER A 33 9.20 8.20 12.96
C SER A 33 9.36 8.85 11.58
N GLY A 34 8.70 8.29 10.60
CA GLY A 34 8.58 8.84 9.25
C GLY A 34 7.14 8.71 8.78
N TYR A 35 6.69 9.69 8.02
CA TYR A 35 5.33 9.69 7.47
C TYR A 35 5.36 9.84 5.96
N ILE A 36 4.67 8.95 5.26
CA ILE A 36 4.45 9.03 3.81
C ILE A 36 2.96 8.85 3.52
N TYR A 37 2.44 9.73 2.68
CA TYR A 37 1.13 9.59 2.05
C TYR A 37 1.30 9.20 0.58
N LEU A 38 0.70 8.07 0.19
CA LEU A 38 0.72 7.54 -1.16
C LEU A 38 -0.67 7.66 -1.78
N TRP A 39 -0.78 8.20 -2.98
CA TRP A 39 -2.07 8.24 -3.65
C TRP A 39 -1.99 7.79 -5.10
N ALA A 40 -3.04 7.11 -5.54
CA ALA A 40 -3.22 6.68 -6.91
C ALA A 40 -4.66 6.20 -7.13
N ARG A 41 -5.04 6.02 -8.37
CA ARG A 41 -6.27 5.29 -8.71
C ARG A 41 -6.19 3.85 -8.23
N GLU A 42 -7.34 3.23 -8.08
CA GLU A 42 -7.46 1.80 -7.78
C GLU A 42 -6.64 0.96 -8.78
N GLY A 43 -6.10 -0.17 -8.31
CA GLY A 43 -5.28 -1.07 -9.13
C GLY A 43 -3.84 -0.62 -9.41
N ALA A 44 -3.40 0.56 -8.94
CA ALA A 44 -2.05 1.04 -9.19
C ALA A 44 -0.94 0.39 -8.33
N GLY A 45 -1.31 -0.42 -7.32
CA GLY A 45 -0.34 -1.12 -6.45
C GLY A 45 -0.11 -0.47 -5.08
N ARG A 46 -1.00 0.42 -4.62
CA ARG A 46 -0.93 1.06 -3.29
C ARG A 46 -0.83 0.03 -2.16
N SER A 47 -1.80 -0.89 -2.10
CA SER A 47 -1.85 -1.94 -1.07
C SER A 47 -0.64 -2.86 -1.14
N HIS A 48 -0.14 -3.21 -2.34
CA HIS A 48 1.07 -4.00 -2.52
C HIS A 48 2.28 -3.32 -1.83
N LEU A 49 2.46 -2.01 -1.99
CA LEU A 49 3.55 -1.29 -1.32
C LEU A 49 3.42 -1.33 0.21
N LEU A 50 2.21 -1.21 0.75
CA LEU A 50 1.98 -1.33 2.19
C LEU A 50 2.25 -2.76 2.69
N HIS A 51 1.79 -3.78 1.96
CA HIS A 51 2.07 -5.18 2.28
C HIS A 51 3.56 -5.47 2.23
N ALA A 52 4.27 -4.99 1.20
CA ALA A 52 5.72 -5.13 1.08
C ALA A 52 6.47 -4.46 2.25
N ALA A 53 6.03 -3.29 2.69
CA ALA A 53 6.60 -2.61 3.85
C ALA A 53 6.38 -3.40 5.15
N CYS A 54 5.18 -3.93 5.36
CA CYS A 54 4.87 -4.80 6.49
C CYS A 54 5.71 -6.08 6.45
N ALA A 55 5.80 -6.74 5.30
CA ALA A 55 6.58 -7.98 5.14
C ALA A 55 8.07 -7.75 5.43
N GLU A 56 8.66 -6.64 4.96
CA GLU A 56 10.07 -6.33 5.20
C GLU A 56 10.39 -6.12 6.68
N LEU A 57 9.56 -5.37 7.42
CA LEU A 57 9.80 -5.15 8.85
C LEU A 57 9.46 -6.38 9.68
N SER A 58 8.39 -7.10 9.36
CA SER A 58 8.05 -8.37 10.02
C SER A 58 9.17 -9.42 9.88
N ALA A 59 9.83 -9.48 8.72
CA ALA A 59 10.98 -10.37 8.50
C ALA A 59 12.19 -10.02 9.37
N ARG A 60 12.27 -8.78 9.87
CA ARG A 60 13.29 -8.32 10.84
C ARG A 60 12.89 -8.60 12.29
N GLY A 61 11.67 -9.10 12.53
CA GLY A 61 11.11 -9.31 13.87
C GLY A 61 10.39 -8.09 14.45
N ASP A 62 10.18 -7.05 13.66
CA ASP A 62 9.47 -5.84 14.10
C ASP A 62 7.95 -6.04 14.09
N ALA A 63 7.27 -5.48 15.09
CA ALA A 63 5.81 -5.48 15.14
C ALA A 63 5.23 -4.44 14.18
N VAL A 64 4.28 -4.85 13.34
CA VAL A 64 3.65 -4.00 12.32
C VAL A 64 2.13 -4.07 12.40
N GLY A 65 1.45 -2.98 12.02
CA GLY A 65 -0.01 -2.90 11.91
C GLY A 65 -0.43 -2.56 10.48
N TYR A 66 -1.44 -3.28 9.96
CA TYR A 66 -2.07 -2.98 8.67
C TYR A 66 -3.58 -2.88 8.83
N VAL A 67 -4.15 -1.75 8.43
CA VAL A 67 -5.57 -1.40 8.60
C VAL A 67 -6.18 -1.07 7.23
N PRO A 68 -6.86 -2.03 6.58
CA PRO A 68 -7.57 -1.80 5.32
C PRO A 68 -8.95 -1.16 5.59
N LEU A 69 -9.08 0.14 5.34
CA LEU A 69 -10.30 0.88 5.62
C LEU A 69 -11.44 0.58 4.63
N ASP A 70 -11.18 -0.02 3.49
CA ASP A 70 -12.22 -0.61 2.62
C ASP A 70 -12.99 -1.73 3.31
N LYS A 71 -12.40 -2.36 4.34
CA LYS A 71 -13.00 -3.39 5.19
C LYS A 71 -13.40 -2.88 6.57
N ARG A 72 -13.58 -1.56 6.75
CA ARG A 72 -13.87 -0.94 8.05
C ARG A 72 -15.10 -1.52 8.76
N THR A 73 -16.04 -2.14 8.06
CA THR A 73 -17.19 -2.81 8.66
C THR A 73 -16.82 -4.03 9.53
N TRP A 74 -15.58 -4.52 9.42
CA TRP A 74 -15.05 -5.62 10.23
C TRP A 74 -14.33 -5.16 11.49
N PHE A 75 -14.15 -3.85 11.65
CA PHE A 75 -13.38 -3.23 12.73
C PHE A 75 -14.18 -2.08 13.35
N VAL A 76 -13.76 -1.66 14.51
CA VAL A 76 -14.17 -0.42 15.15
C VAL A 76 -12.98 0.54 15.22
N PRO A 77 -13.18 1.87 15.28
CA PRO A 77 -12.07 2.84 15.30
C PRO A 77 -11.04 2.60 16.42
N GLU A 78 -11.46 1.99 17.54
CA GLU A 78 -10.62 1.63 18.69
C GLU A 78 -9.51 0.62 18.32
N VAL A 79 -9.59 -0.05 17.17
CA VAL A 79 -8.48 -0.89 16.67
C VAL A 79 -7.17 -0.13 16.51
N LEU A 80 -7.25 1.21 16.37
CA LEU A 80 -6.10 2.10 16.25
C LEU A 80 -5.43 2.44 17.60
N GLU A 81 -6.04 2.04 18.72
CA GLU A 81 -5.46 2.29 20.05
C GLU A 81 -4.23 1.41 20.28
N GLY A 82 -3.15 2.01 20.78
CA GLY A 82 -1.90 1.31 21.04
C GLY A 82 -1.01 1.06 19.81
N MET A 83 -1.48 1.37 18.59
CA MET A 83 -0.67 1.17 17.39
C MET A 83 0.56 2.08 17.31
N GLU A 84 0.59 3.18 18.05
CA GLU A 84 1.78 4.03 18.20
C GLU A 84 2.97 3.34 18.89
N GLN A 85 2.79 2.11 19.39
CA GLN A 85 3.85 1.27 19.93
C GLN A 85 4.48 0.33 18.89
N LEU A 86 3.91 0.25 17.70
CA LEU A 86 4.39 -0.59 16.62
C LEU A 86 5.55 0.09 15.87
N ALA A 87 6.41 -0.70 15.23
CA ALA A 87 7.47 -0.17 14.39
C ALA A 87 6.94 0.47 13.09
N LEU A 88 5.81 -0.02 12.60
CA LEU A 88 5.13 0.48 11.39
C LEU A 88 3.61 0.37 11.55
N VAL A 89 2.92 1.42 11.13
CA VAL A 89 1.47 1.41 10.90
C VAL A 89 1.19 1.75 9.45
N CYS A 90 0.42 0.90 8.78
CA CYS A 90 -0.08 1.10 7.43
C CYS A 90 -1.60 1.27 7.46
N ILE A 91 -2.09 2.42 6.99
CA ILE A 91 -3.52 2.70 6.83
C ILE A 91 -3.83 2.73 5.33
N ASP A 92 -4.64 1.79 4.86
CA ASP A 92 -4.95 1.64 3.44
C ASP A 92 -6.34 2.16 3.11
N ASN A 93 -6.46 2.88 1.99
CA ASN A 93 -7.71 3.41 1.43
C ASN A 93 -8.45 4.40 2.36
N ILE A 94 -7.74 5.45 2.82
CA ILE A 94 -8.30 6.45 3.75
C ILE A 94 -9.56 7.15 3.21
N GLU A 95 -9.74 7.23 1.90
CA GLU A 95 -10.95 7.74 1.26
C GLU A 95 -12.22 7.03 1.70
N CYS A 96 -12.12 5.78 2.15
CA CYS A 96 -13.27 4.99 2.59
C CYS A 96 -13.90 5.48 3.90
N VAL A 97 -13.19 6.29 4.66
CA VAL A 97 -13.68 6.86 5.93
C VAL A 97 -13.91 8.36 5.87
N ALA A 98 -13.77 8.97 4.70
CA ALA A 98 -14.04 10.39 4.53
C ALA A 98 -15.52 10.72 4.87
N GLY A 99 -15.72 11.64 5.82
CA GLY A 99 -17.03 11.99 6.37
C GLY A 99 -17.49 11.11 7.55
N ASP A 100 -16.71 10.10 7.94
CA ASP A 100 -16.95 9.32 9.17
C ASP A 100 -16.18 9.93 10.34
N GLU A 101 -16.87 10.70 11.14
CA GLU A 101 -16.29 11.49 12.25
C GLU A 101 -15.51 10.62 13.24
N LEU A 102 -16.00 9.43 13.55
CA LEU A 102 -15.36 8.53 14.52
C LEU A 102 -14.03 8.00 13.99
N TRP A 103 -13.99 7.57 12.75
CA TRP A 103 -12.77 7.09 12.11
C TRP A 103 -11.76 8.22 11.87
N GLU A 104 -12.22 9.39 11.42
CA GLU A 104 -11.35 10.54 11.20
C GLU A 104 -10.69 11.00 12.50
N MET A 105 -11.45 11.05 13.60
CA MET A 105 -10.94 11.39 14.92
C MET A 105 -9.94 10.34 15.43
N ALA A 106 -10.22 9.06 15.26
CA ALA A 106 -9.33 7.98 15.67
C ALA A 106 -7.99 8.02 14.92
N ILE A 107 -8.02 8.25 13.59
CA ILE A 107 -6.82 8.39 12.76
C ILE A 107 -6.03 9.64 13.17
N PHE A 108 -6.70 10.77 13.40
CA PHE A 108 -6.06 12.01 13.87
C PHE A 108 -5.36 11.82 15.21
N ASN A 109 -6.02 11.16 16.16
CA ASN A 109 -5.44 10.85 17.47
C ASN A 109 -4.23 9.91 17.36
N LEU A 110 -4.32 8.85 16.52
CA LEU A 110 -3.19 7.97 16.25
C LEU A 110 -2.00 8.74 15.66
N TYR A 111 -2.26 9.60 14.67
CA TYR A 111 -1.22 10.42 14.05
C TYR A 111 -0.48 11.27 15.10
N ASN A 112 -1.22 11.95 16.00
CA ASN A 112 -0.63 12.76 17.05
C ASN A 112 0.19 11.91 18.04
N ARG A 113 -0.32 10.75 18.48
CA ARG A 113 0.44 9.84 19.35
C ARG A 113 1.73 9.33 18.72
N ILE A 114 1.69 9.03 17.40
CA ILE A 114 2.89 8.65 16.65
C ILE A 114 3.93 9.79 16.64
N LEU A 115 3.49 11.03 16.45
CA LEU A 115 4.39 12.19 16.52
C LEU A 115 5.00 12.37 17.92
N GLU A 116 4.23 12.17 18.97
CA GLU A 116 4.67 12.29 20.35
C GLU A 116 5.67 11.21 20.75
N THR A 117 5.44 9.96 20.36
CA THR A 117 6.34 8.84 20.66
C THR A 117 7.60 8.85 19.80
N GLY A 118 7.51 9.30 18.55
CA GLY A 118 8.63 9.47 17.64
C GLY A 118 9.28 8.19 17.11
N ASN A 119 8.69 7.00 17.37
CA ASN A 119 9.32 5.71 17.07
C ASN A 119 8.59 4.91 15.97
N THR A 120 7.37 5.28 15.64
CA THR A 120 6.52 4.56 14.68
C THR A 120 6.57 5.20 13.31
N ARG A 121 6.76 4.40 12.28
CA ARG A 121 6.62 4.84 10.89
C ARG A 121 5.17 4.73 10.48
N LEU A 122 4.67 5.70 9.72
CA LEU A 122 3.28 5.75 9.28
C LEU A 122 3.20 5.86 7.76
N LEU A 123 2.59 4.87 7.13
CA LEU A 123 2.28 4.88 5.71
C LEU A 123 0.76 4.93 5.54
N ILE A 124 0.27 5.91 4.80
CA ILE A 124 -1.16 6.04 4.50
C ILE A 124 -1.38 6.06 3.00
N THR A 125 -2.41 5.36 2.52
CA THR A 125 -2.81 5.43 1.11
C THR A 125 -4.17 6.06 0.93
N GLY A 126 -4.35 6.70 -0.24
CA GLY A 126 -5.63 7.25 -0.69
C GLY A 126 -5.79 7.20 -2.20
N ASP A 127 -7.00 7.41 -2.70
CA ASP A 127 -7.30 7.45 -4.13
C ASP A 127 -6.95 8.81 -4.78
N ARG A 128 -6.70 9.83 -3.96
CA ARG A 128 -6.43 11.23 -4.35
C ARG A 128 -5.53 11.94 -3.34
N PRO A 129 -5.00 13.13 -3.67
CA PRO A 129 -4.22 13.93 -2.72
C PRO A 129 -5.01 14.26 -1.44
N PRO A 130 -4.37 14.47 -0.28
CA PRO A 130 -5.05 14.75 1.00
C PRO A 130 -6.08 15.87 0.93
N ARG A 131 -5.75 16.97 0.25
CA ARG A 131 -6.64 18.14 0.08
C ARG A 131 -7.93 17.86 -0.69
N GLN A 132 -8.02 16.73 -1.37
CA GLN A 132 -9.17 16.33 -2.20
C GLN A 132 -10.00 15.21 -1.56
N LEU A 133 -9.65 14.77 -0.36
CA LEU A 133 -10.31 13.64 0.32
C LEU A 133 -11.70 13.97 0.89
N ASN A 134 -12.13 15.23 0.90
CA ASN A 134 -13.40 15.66 1.50
C ASN A 134 -13.58 15.17 2.95
N LEU A 135 -12.50 15.20 3.75
CA LEU A 135 -12.53 14.89 5.16
C LEU A 135 -13.38 15.91 5.92
N GLY A 136 -14.18 15.43 6.87
CA GLY A 136 -14.97 16.27 7.76
C GLY A 136 -14.13 16.96 8.84
N LEU A 137 -12.96 16.38 9.21
CA LEU A 137 -12.04 16.91 10.20
C LEU A 137 -10.89 17.68 9.53
N PRO A 138 -10.90 19.03 9.53
CA PRO A 138 -9.85 19.84 8.88
C PRO A 138 -8.45 19.61 9.43
N ASP A 139 -8.35 19.31 10.72
CA ASP A 139 -7.07 19.04 11.38
C ASP A 139 -6.43 17.77 10.85
N LEU A 140 -7.20 16.71 10.58
CA LEU A 140 -6.69 15.50 9.92
C LEU A 140 -6.21 15.81 8.50
N ALA A 141 -7.00 16.54 7.72
CA ALA A 141 -6.61 16.93 6.37
C ALA A 141 -5.27 17.70 6.37
N SER A 142 -5.09 18.61 7.33
CA SER A 142 -3.85 19.35 7.53
C SER A 142 -2.68 18.42 7.88
N ARG A 143 -2.87 17.46 8.79
CA ARG A 143 -1.84 16.48 9.16
C ARG A 143 -1.41 15.61 7.98
N LEU A 144 -2.37 15.13 7.20
CA LEU A 144 -2.08 14.31 6.02
C LEU A 144 -1.27 15.07 4.96
N ASP A 145 -1.39 16.40 4.92
CA ASP A 145 -0.67 17.27 3.97
C ASP A 145 0.74 17.66 4.45
N TRP A 146 1.13 17.32 5.69
CA TRP A 146 2.41 17.72 6.29
C TRP A 146 3.60 16.85 5.89
N GLY A 147 3.37 15.63 5.43
CA GLY A 147 4.43 14.66 5.16
C GLY A 147 4.95 14.69 3.74
N GLN A 148 5.64 13.61 3.41
CA GLN A 148 6.04 13.33 2.04
C GLN A 148 4.83 12.74 1.28
N ILE A 149 4.37 13.45 0.26
CA ILE A 149 3.22 13.03 -0.54
C ILE A 149 3.71 12.56 -1.90
N TYR A 150 3.40 11.33 -2.25
CA TYR A 150 3.77 10.74 -3.53
C TYR A 150 2.54 10.29 -4.30
N LYS A 151 2.55 10.56 -5.59
CA LYS A 151 1.63 9.97 -6.56
C LYS A 151 2.28 8.71 -7.13
N LEU A 152 1.63 7.58 -6.98
CA LEU A 152 2.02 6.36 -7.65
C LEU A 152 1.52 6.40 -9.10
N GLN A 153 2.45 6.38 -10.04
CA GLN A 153 2.13 6.36 -11.47
C GLN A 153 1.66 4.97 -11.88
N PRO A 154 0.61 4.86 -12.69
CA PRO A 154 0.14 3.58 -13.20
C PRO A 154 1.20 2.97 -14.12
N LEU A 155 1.26 1.65 -14.14
CA LEU A 155 2.14 0.92 -15.04
C LEU A 155 1.68 1.08 -16.51
N SER A 156 2.63 1.30 -17.40
CA SER A 156 2.42 1.19 -18.85
C SER A 156 2.10 -0.26 -19.24
N ASP A 157 1.61 -0.52 -20.43
CA ASP A 157 1.37 -1.89 -20.91
C ASP A 157 2.65 -2.71 -20.95
N GLU A 158 3.80 -2.08 -21.26
CA GLU A 158 5.10 -2.73 -21.24
C GLU A 158 5.55 -3.06 -19.81
N ASP A 159 5.35 -2.15 -18.86
CA ASP A 159 5.63 -2.40 -17.45
C ASP A 159 4.76 -3.51 -16.87
N LYS A 160 3.49 -3.59 -17.27
CA LYS A 160 2.59 -4.68 -16.87
C LYS A 160 3.08 -6.04 -17.37
N LEU A 161 3.61 -6.09 -18.59
CA LEU A 161 4.24 -7.28 -19.13
C LEU A 161 5.43 -7.71 -18.27
N GLN A 162 6.31 -6.75 -17.95
CA GLN A 162 7.48 -7.02 -17.09
C GLN A 162 7.06 -7.45 -15.67
N ALA A 163 6.02 -6.83 -15.11
CA ALA A 163 5.48 -7.21 -13.80
C ALA A 163 4.92 -8.64 -13.79
N LEU A 164 4.21 -9.05 -14.85
CA LEU A 164 3.71 -10.42 -15.01
C LEU A 164 4.85 -11.43 -15.11
N GLN A 165 5.87 -11.14 -15.93
CA GLN A 165 7.03 -12.01 -16.07
C GLN A 165 7.85 -12.10 -14.79
N LEU A 166 8.00 -10.99 -14.05
CA LEU A 166 8.67 -10.98 -12.76
C LEU A 166 7.93 -11.91 -11.77
N ARG A 167 6.61 -11.79 -11.68
CA ARG A 167 5.80 -12.60 -10.76
C ARG A 167 5.81 -14.08 -11.12
N ALA A 168 5.77 -14.42 -12.41
CA ALA A 168 5.92 -15.81 -12.90
C ALA A 168 7.28 -16.40 -12.50
N ARG A 169 8.38 -15.66 -12.73
CA ARG A 169 9.73 -16.08 -12.34
C ARG A 169 9.88 -16.31 -10.84
N LEU A 170 9.30 -15.43 -10.02
CA LEU A 170 9.35 -15.59 -8.56
C LEU A 170 8.59 -16.83 -8.08
N ARG A 171 7.64 -17.35 -8.88
CA ARG A 171 6.91 -18.59 -8.64
C ARG A 171 7.56 -19.82 -9.28
N GLY A 172 8.67 -19.64 -9.98
CA GLY A 172 9.45 -20.74 -10.56
C GLY A 172 9.05 -21.16 -11.97
N PHE A 173 8.24 -20.40 -12.68
CA PHE A 173 7.91 -20.68 -14.07
C PHE A 173 8.18 -19.50 -15.01
N GLU A 174 8.34 -19.80 -16.31
CA GLU A 174 8.52 -18.79 -17.33
C GLU A 174 7.17 -18.46 -17.99
N LEU A 175 6.89 -17.16 -18.13
CA LEU A 175 5.73 -16.67 -18.87
C LEU A 175 6.21 -16.00 -20.16
N PRO A 176 5.99 -16.65 -21.34
CA PRO A 176 6.39 -16.09 -22.63
C PRO A 176 5.73 -14.74 -22.92
N GLU A 177 6.45 -13.89 -23.64
CA GLU A 177 5.97 -12.54 -23.94
C GLU A 177 4.67 -12.52 -24.74
N ASP A 178 4.51 -13.44 -25.71
CA ASP A 178 3.29 -13.59 -26.51
C ASP A 178 2.08 -13.93 -25.65
N VAL A 179 2.26 -14.77 -24.61
CA VAL A 179 1.21 -15.09 -23.62
C VAL A 179 0.87 -13.85 -22.80
N CYS A 180 1.87 -13.10 -22.31
CA CYS A 180 1.64 -11.84 -21.60
C CYS A 180 0.84 -10.85 -22.46
N ARG A 181 1.25 -10.65 -23.72
CA ARG A 181 0.56 -9.76 -24.67
C ARG A 181 -0.87 -10.24 -24.98
N PHE A 182 -1.09 -11.54 -25.04
CA PHE A 182 -2.42 -12.13 -25.20
C PHE A 182 -3.30 -11.80 -23.99
N LEU A 183 -2.81 -12.00 -22.75
CA LEU A 183 -3.53 -11.69 -21.53
C LEU A 183 -3.90 -10.20 -21.45
N LEU A 184 -2.96 -9.29 -21.74
CA LEU A 184 -3.19 -7.85 -21.76
C LEU A 184 -4.23 -7.39 -22.81
N LYS A 185 -4.41 -8.15 -23.89
CA LYS A 185 -5.41 -7.87 -24.92
C LYS A 185 -6.80 -8.41 -24.61
N ARG A 186 -6.89 -9.48 -23.84
CA ARG A 186 -8.13 -10.25 -23.62
C ARG A 186 -8.78 -9.98 -22.27
N LEU A 187 -7.97 -9.65 -21.28
CA LEU A 187 -8.44 -9.41 -19.91
C LEU A 187 -8.54 -7.91 -19.63
N ASP A 188 -9.24 -7.60 -18.57
CA ASP A 188 -9.20 -6.27 -18.00
C ASP A 188 -7.75 -5.92 -17.62
N ARG A 189 -7.29 -4.73 -18.01
CA ARG A 189 -5.90 -4.29 -17.88
C ARG A 189 -5.51 -3.92 -16.44
N GLU A 190 -6.35 -4.28 -15.47
CA GLU A 190 -6.04 -4.12 -14.06
C GLU A 190 -5.06 -5.20 -13.60
N MET A 191 -3.99 -4.78 -12.92
CA MET A 191 -2.95 -5.71 -12.43
C MET A 191 -3.52 -6.82 -11.54
N ARG A 192 -4.53 -6.51 -10.74
CA ARG A 192 -5.21 -7.49 -9.88
C ARG A 192 -5.82 -8.63 -10.69
N THR A 193 -6.56 -8.32 -11.75
CA THR A 193 -7.17 -9.33 -12.63
C THR A 193 -6.11 -10.17 -13.33
N LEU A 194 -5.03 -9.53 -13.80
CA LEU A 194 -3.91 -10.18 -14.45
C LEU A 194 -3.18 -11.16 -13.51
N PHE A 195 -2.95 -10.76 -12.27
CA PHE A 195 -2.31 -11.62 -11.26
C PHE A 195 -3.21 -12.78 -10.83
N LEU A 196 -4.52 -12.57 -10.65
CA LEU A 196 -5.47 -13.66 -10.38
C LEU A 196 -5.49 -14.70 -11.51
N THR A 197 -5.39 -14.26 -12.76
CA THR A 197 -5.29 -15.18 -13.90
C THR A 197 -3.98 -15.94 -13.89
N LEU A 198 -2.87 -15.29 -13.51
CA LEU A 198 -1.57 -15.93 -13.35
C LEU A 198 -1.62 -17.01 -12.27
N ASP A 199 -2.32 -16.75 -11.16
CA ASP A 199 -2.53 -17.71 -10.07
C ASP A 199 -3.27 -18.96 -10.54
N GLN A 200 -4.29 -18.77 -11.39
CA GLN A 200 -5.03 -19.89 -12.00
C GLN A 200 -4.17 -20.72 -12.98
N LEU A 201 -3.28 -20.08 -13.72
CA LEU A 201 -2.37 -20.77 -14.64
C LEU A 201 -1.32 -21.57 -13.87
N ASP A 202 -0.80 -21.06 -12.77
CA ASP A 202 0.17 -21.74 -11.90
C ASP A 202 -0.45 -23.01 -11.27
N HIS A 203 -1.69 -22.92 -10.78
CA HIS A 203 -2.40 -24.09 -10.24
C HIS A 203 -2.79 -25.15 -11.29
N ALA A 204 -2.77 -24.80 -12.57
CA ALA A 204 -3.14 -25.70 -13.66
C ALA A 204 -1.93 -26.38 -14.34
N SER A 205 -0.70 -25.98 -13.98
CA SER A 205 0.57 -26.48 -14.50
C SER A 205 1.18 -27.55 -13.61
#